data_0f20c0dad3e76a9b7e7231ee417ec801
#
_entry.id   0f20c0dad3e76a9b7e7231ee417ec801
#
_cell.length_a   1.000
_cell.length_b   1.000
_cell.length_c   1.000
_cell.angle_alpha   90.00
_cell.angle_beta   90.00
_cell.angle_gamma   90.00
#
_symmetry.space_group_name_H-M   'P 1'
#
loop_
_entity.id
_entity.type
_entity.pdbx_description
1 polymer ?
#
loop_
_entity_poly.entity_id
_entity_poly.type
_entity_poly.pdbx_seq_one_letter_code
_entity_poly.pdbx_strand_id
1 'polypeptide(L)'
;MKTIAIIDDDIHIGDMLTEVLTLEGYSVLRAYSGTEALYLLSKSKPDLVLLDLMLPGLSGEEVLPHIENIPVIVLSAKVDVQDKVNL
;
A
#
# COMPACT_ATOMS: atom_id res chain seq x y z
N MET A 1 -18.17 -3.27 -7.32
CA MET A 1 -16.90 -2.64 -7.67
C MET A 1 -15.83 -3.04 -6.68
N LYS A 2 -14.69 -3.47 -7.17
CA LYS A 2 -13.59 -3.86 -6.30
C LYS A 2 -12.85 -2.63 -5.78
N THR A 3 -12.40 -2.72 -4.55
CA THR A 3 -11.69 -1.63 -3.87
C THR A 3 -10.27 -2.05 -3.58
N ILE A 4 -9.33 -1.18 -3.93
CA ILE A 4 -7.90 -1.42 -3.72
C ILE A 4 -7.37 -0.32 -2.80
N ALA A 5 -6.70 -0.72 -1.71
CA ALA A 5 -6.06 0.23 -0.81
C ALA A 5 -4.59 0.36 -1.19
N ILE A 6 -4.13 1.59 -1.35
CA ILE A 6 -2.72 1.88 -1.65
C ILE A 6 -2.11 2.51 -0.40
N ILE A 7 -1.16 1.80 0.20
CA ILE A 7 -0.48 2.24 1.42
C ILE A 7 0.97 2.54 1.05
N ASP A 8 1.24 3.81 0.80
CA ASP A 8 2.55 4.27 0.33
C ASP A 8 2.68 5.76 0.64
N ASP A 9 3.80 6.18 1.21
CA ASP A 9 4.04 7.58 1.53
C ASP A 9 4.49 8.39 0.31
N ASP A 10 4.86 7.73 -0.78
CA ASP A 10 5.24 8.41 -2.01
C ASP A 10 3.99 8.85 -2.76
N ILE A 11 3.73 10.15 -2.75
CA ILE A 11 2.53 10.71 -3.34
C ILE A 11 2.48 10.48 -4.85
N HIS A 12 3.63 10.58 -5.52
CA HIS A 12 3.68 10.42 -6.96
C HIS A 12 3.37 8.99 -7.40
N ILE A 13 3.94 8.02 -6.71
CA ILE A 13 3.66 6.61 -6.99
C ILE A 13 2.18 6.31 -6.72
N GLY A 14 1.68 6.78 -5.59
CA GLY A 14 0.29 6.57 -5.24
C GLY A 14 -0.68 7.23 -6.23
N ASP A 15 -0.36 8.43 -6.68
CA ASP A 15 -1.19 9.13 -7.67
C ASP A 15 -1.21 8.37 -9.00
N MET A 16 -0.05 7.90 -9.44
CA MET A 16 0.06 7.13 -10.68
C MET A 16 -0.77 5.86 -10.61
N LEU A 17 -0.63 5.12 -9.51
CA LEU A 17 -1.38 3.88 -9.33
C LEU A 17 -2.89 4.17 -9.23
N THR A 18 -3.26 5.24 -8.55
CA THR A 18 -4.66 5.63 -8.42
C THR A 18 -5.26 5.89 -9.79
N GLU A 19 -4.55 6.63 -10.64
CA GLU A 19 -5.04 6.94 -11.97
C GLU A 19 -5.24 5.67 -12.80
N VAL A 20 -4.24 4.80 -12.82
CA VAL A 20 -4.31 3.57 -13.60
C VAL A 20 -5.47 2.69 -13.10
N LEU A 21 -5.56 2.50 -11.80
CA LEU A 21 -6.58 1.62 -11.23
C LEU A 21 -7.98 2.18 -11.41
N THR A 22 -8.13 3.50 -11.29
CA THR A 22 -9.43 4.13 -11.48
C THR A 22 -9.90 3.97 -12.92
N LEU A 23 -8.98 4.10 -13.88
CA LEU A 23 -9.31 3.89 -15.29
C LEU A 23 -9.75 2.45 -15.56
N GLU A 24 -9.26 1.49 -14.77
CA GLU A 24 -9.65 0.09 -14.92
C GLU A 24 -10.94 -0.25 -14.17
N GLY A 25 -11.56 0.74 -13.54
CA GLY A 25 -12.85 0.54 -12.89
C GLY A 25 -12.79 0.21 -11.41
N TYR A 26 -11.61 0.32 -10.79
CA TYR A 26 -11.48 0.07 -9.35
C TYR A 26 -11.75 1.31 -8.54
N SER A 27 -12.23 1.10 -7.32
CA SER A 27 -12.29 2.15 -6.32
C SER A 27 -10.98 2.13 -5.53
N VAL A 28 -10.44 3.29 -5.19
CA VAL A 28 -9.11 3.37 -4.56
C VAL A 28 -9.21 4.09 -3.23
N LEU A 29 -8.57 3.49 -2.21
CA LEU A 29 -8.39 4.11 -0.90
C LEU A 29 -6.90 4.37 -0.72
N ARG A 30 -6.55 5.45 -0.02
CA ARG A 30 -5.16 5.87 0.15
C ARG A 30 -4.81 6.00 1.62
N ALA A 31 -3.61 5.53 1.97
CA ALA A 31 -3.01 5.80 3.28
C ALA A 31 -1.53 6.12 3.05
N TYR A 32 -1.02 7.11 3.77
CA TYR A 32 0.33 7.64 3.55
C TYR A 32 1.30 7.25 4.67
N SER A 33 0.84 6.50 5.64
CA SER A 33 1.67 6.04 6.75
C SER A 33 1.09 4.76 7.31
N GLY A 34 1.86 4.06 8.14
CA GLY A 34 1.36 2.86 8.81
C GLY A 34 0.19 3.15 9.73
N THR A 35 0.24 4.28 10.44
CA THR A 35 -0.84 4.67 11.33
C THR A 35 -2.14 4.94 10.56
N GLU A 36 -2.02 5.65 9.44
CA GLU A 36 -3.18 5.89 8.59
C GLU A 36 -3.73 4.60 8.01
N ALA A 37 -2.83 3.66 7.68
CA ALA A 37 -3.23 2.37 7.14
C ALA A 37 -4.08 1.60 8.16
N LEU A 38 -3.67 1.57 9.42
CA LEU A 38 -4.44 0.89 10.45
C LEU A 38 -5.81 1.52 10.63
N TYR A 39 -5.87 2.84 10.59
CA TYR A 39 -7.14 3.54 10.71
C TYR A 39 -8.05 3.18 9.52
N LEU A 40 -7.51 3.23 8.32
CA LEU A 40 -8.25 2.90 7.10
C LEU A 40 -8.79 1.49 7.16
N LEU A 41 -7.95 0.53 7.56
CA LEU A 41 -8.34 -0.88 7.64
C LEU A 41 -9.37 -1.14 8.74
N SER A 42 -9.41 -0.29 9.76
CA SER A 42 -10.43 -0.41 10.80
C SER A 42 -11.80 0.07 10.33
N LYS A 43 -11.84 0.91 9.31
CA LYS A 43 -13.08 1.51 8.80
C LYS A 43 -13.56 0.86 7.51
N SER A 44 -12.65 0.29 6.74
CA SER A 44 -12.96 -0.24 5.41
C SER A 44 -12.28 -1.57 5.20
N LYS A 45 -12.88 -2.42 4.38
CA LYS A 45 -12.31 -3.71 4.06
C LYS A 45 -12.07 -3.77 2.55
N PRO A 46 -10.88 -3.35 2.09
CA PRO A 46 -10.59 -3.41 0.67
C PRO A 46 -10.45 -4.85 0.19
N ASP A 47 -10.55 -5.03 -1.13
CA ASP A 47 -10.40 -6.35 -1.74
C ASP A 47 -8.94 -6.71 -1.98
N LEU A 48 -8.06 -5.71 -2.04
CA LEU A 48 -6.63 -5.89 -2.27
C LEU A 48 -5.89 -4.74 -1.64
N VAL A 49 -4.70 -5.00 -1.09
CA VAL A 49 -3.84 -3.98 -0.52
C VAL A 49 -2.52 -3.95 -1.26
N LEU A 50 -2.11 -2.76 -1.70
CA LEU A 50 -0.77 -2.53 -2.21
C LEU A 50 0.00 -1.84 -1.09
N LEU A 51 1.04 -2.49 -0.58
CA LEU A 51 1.70 -2.07 0.64
C LEU A 51 3.19 -1.81 0.43
N ASP A 52 3.63 -0.58 0.72
CA ASP A 52 5.04 -0.26 0.80
C ASP A 52 5.54 -0.62 2.19
N LEU A 53 6.64 -1.35 2.26
CA LEU A 53 7.19 -1.75 3.56
C LEU A 53 7.94 -0.61 4.27
N MET A 54 8.36 0.41 3.51
CA MET A 54 9.12 1.52 4.07
C MET A 54 8.21 2.72 4.30
N LEU A 55 7.47 2.68 5.40
CA LEU A 55 6.52 3.73 5.76
C LEU A 55 7.01 4.52 6.97
N PRO A 56 6.65 5.81 7.06
CA PRO A 56 6.89 6.55 8.30
C PRO A 56 5.95 6.04 9.40
N GLY A 57 6.40 6.16 10.64
CA GLY A 57 5.64 5.65 11.79
C GLY A 57 5.76 4.16 11.88
N LEU A 58 4.66 3.46 11.73
CA LEU A 58 4.66 2.00 11.70
C LEU A 58 5.14 1.52 10.34
N SER A 59 6.08 0.59 10.32
CA SER A 59 6.56 0.03 9.06
C SER A 59 5.47 -0.84 8.42
N GLY A 60 5.63 -1.11 7.13
CA GLY A 60 4.71 -2.00 6.44
C GLY A 60 4.67 -3.39 7.07
N GLU A 61 5.81 -3.84 7.59
CA GLU A 61 5.87 -5.13 8.27
C GLU A 61 5.03 -5.16 9.54
N GLU A 62 4.94 -4.03 10.23
CA GLU A 62 4.09 -3.93 11.41
C GLU A 62 2.62 -3.84 11.06
N VAL A 63 2.30 -3.36 9.86
CA VAL A 63 0.92 -3.28 9.39
C VAL A 63 0.39 -4.63 8.95
N LEU A 64 1.25 -5.49 8.39
CA LEU A 64 0.84 -6.78 7.83
C LEU A 64 -0.04 -7.62 8.76
N PRO A 65 0.30 -7.78 10.05
CA PRO A 65 -0.53 -8.60 10.93
C PRO A 65 -1.96 -8.11 11.09
N HIS A 66 -2.22 -6.86 10.75
CA HIS A 66 -3.57 -6.26 10.85
C HIS A 66 -4.37 -6.43 9.57
N ILE A 67 -3.77 -7.02 8.53
CA ILE A 67 -4.46 -7.26 7.27
C ILE A 67 -4.81 -8.74 7.21
N GLU A 68 -6.02 -9.06 7.65
CA GLU A 68 -6.47 -10.45 7.68
C GLU A 68 -7.40 -10.75 6.51
N ASN A 69 -7.14 -11.87 5.85
CA ASN A 69 -8.02 -12.37 4.78
C ASN A 69 -8.12 -11.44 3.58
N ILE A 70 -7.15 -10.55 3.40
CA ILE A 70 -7.09 -9.67 2.25
C ILE A 70 -5.75 -9.90 1.54
N PRO A 71 -5.75 -10.15 0.23
CA PRO A 71 -4.49 -10.29 -0.51
C PRO A 71 -3.67 -9.00 -0.45
N VAL A 72 -2.36 -9.16 -0.29
CA VAL A 72 -1.44 -8.02 -0.21
C VAL A 72 -0.35 -8.19 -1.26
N ILE A 73 -0.10 -7.14 -2.02
CA ILE A 73 1.04 -7.06 -2.92
C ILE A 73 2.01 -6.06 -2.32
N VAL A 74 3.24 -6.52 -2.06
CA VAL A 74 4.26 -5.70 -1.43
C VAL A 74 5.01 -4.89 -2.48
N LEU A 75 5.12 -3.58 -2.22
CA LEU A 75 5.87 -2.68 -3.10
C LEU A 75 7.23 -2.44 -2.45
N SER A 76 8.22 -3.24 -2.81
CA SER A 76 9.53 -3.19 -2.16
C SER A 76 10.68 -2.88 -3.13
N ALA A 77 10.36 -2.26 -4.25
CA ALA A 77 11.36 -1.98 -5.27
C ALA A 77 12.54 -1.14 -4.77
N LYS A 78 12.30 -0.26 -3.81
CA LYS A 78 13.36 0.58 -3.25
C LYS A 78 14.45 -0.25 -2.60
N VAL A 79 14.06 -1.26 -1.85
CA VAL A 79 14.99 -2.14 -1.15
C VAL A 79 15.74 -3.00 -2.16
N ASP A 80 15.03 -3.55 -3.14
CA ASP A 80 15.62 -4.41 -4.15
C ASP A 80 16.68 -3.68 -4.98
N VAL A 81 16.39 -2.45 -5.34
CA VAL A 81 17.35 -1.64 -6.10
C VAL A 81 18.60 -1.39 -5.29
N GLN A 82 18.43 -1.09 -4.01
CA GLN A 82 19.55 -0.85 -3.12
C GLN A 82 20.45 -2.09 -3.01
N ASP A 83 19.83 -3.23 -2.82
CA ASP A 83 20.55 -4.49 -2.71
C ASP A 83 21.36 -4.79 -3.99
N LYS A 84 20.78 -4.56 -5.14
CA LYS A 84 21.45 -4.82 -6.41
C LYS A 84 22.64 -3.90 -6.61
N VAL A 85 22.53 -2.66 -6.17
CA VAL A 85 23.62 -1.71 -6.28
C VAL A 85 24.80 -2.13 -5.41
N ASN A 86 24.54 -2.74 -4.28
CA ASN A 86 25.57 -3.15 -3.35
C ASN A 86 26.27 -4.45 -3.75
N LEU A 87 25.75 -5.13 -4.72
CA LEU A 87 26.38 -6.34 -5.23
C LEU A 87 27.46 -6.01 -6.24
#